data_cd57034ec33440a2bbe85dee0ee26c70
#
_entry.id   cd57034ec33440a2bbe85dee0ee26c70
#
_cell.length_a   1.000
_cell.length_b   1.000
_cell.length_c   1.000
_cell.angle_alpha   90.00
_cell.angle_beta   90.00
_cell.angle_gamma   90.00
#
_symmetry.space_group_name_H-M   'P 1'
#
loop_
_entity.id
_entity.type
_entity.pdbx_description
1 polymer ?
#
loop_
_entity_poly.entity_id
_entity_poly.type
_entity_poly.pdbx_seq_one_letter_code
_entity_poly.pdbx_strand_id
1 'polypeptide(L)'
;GFGADLGAEKFMDIKCRAAGLKPDAVVIVATVKALKYNGGVKKDELAAPNLEAVKKGIVNLEKHIENIQKFGVPIVVTLNSFLTDTEEEYEYIRSFCEERGCEFALSKVWADGGDGGVELANKVVKTLETKKSEYHPLYPLEMALKDKITTIAKK
;
A
#
# COMPACT_ATOMS: atom_id res chain seq x y z
N GLY A 1 -1.36 11.80 4.99
CA GLY A 1 0.08 11.72 5.10
C GLY A 1 0.74 11.65 3.74
N PHE A 2 2.02 11.77 3.71
CA PHE A 2 2.83 11.66 2.50
C PHE A 2 3.54 10.31 2.52
N GLY A 3 3.08 9.37 1.71
CA GLY A 3 3.65 8.04 1.68
C GLY A 3 3.27 7.17 2.90
N ALA A 4 3.26 5.88 2.69
CA ALA A 4 2.90 4.92 3.74
C ALA A 4 4.00 4.79 4.81
N ASP A 5 5.24 5.08 4.46
CA ASP A 5 6.40 5.06 5.35
C ASP A 5 6.36 6.14 6.46
N LEU A 6 5.86 7.33 6.15
CA LEU A 6 5.73 8.42 7.12
C LEU A 6 4.31 8.56 7.69
N GLY A 7 3.30 8.51 6.81
CA GLY A 7 1.91 8.76 7.18
C GLY A 7 1.31 7.63 8.01
N ALA A 8 1.58 6.40 7.65
CA ALA A 8 1.01 5.25 8.33
C ALA A 8 1.50 5.13 9.79
N GLU A 9 2.79 5.31 10.05
CA GLU A 9 3.32 5.27 11.41
C GLU A 9 2.74 6.34 12.30
N LYS A 10 2.67 7.58 11.82
CA LYS A 10 2.04 8.68 12.56
C LYS A 10 0.57 8.40 12.84
N PHE A 11 -0.15 7.85 11.86
CA PHE A 11 -1.54 7.50 12.04
C PHE A 11 -1.70 6.36 13.05
N MET A 12 -0.98 5.24 12.86
CA MET A 12 -1.11 4.04 13.67
C MET A 12 -0.54 4.22 15.09
N ASP A 13 0.70 4.66 15.23
CA ASP A 13 1.37 4.71 16.53
C ASP A 13 1.03 5.96 17.36
N ILE A 14 0.59 7.05 16.74
CA ILE A 14 0.28 8.30 17.44
C ILE A 14 -1.21 8.57 17.43
N LYS A 15 -1.81 8.80 16.25
CA LYS A 15 -3.20 9.25 16.17
C LYS A 15 -4.20 8.18 16.65
N CYS A 16 -4.06 6.95 16.21
CA CYS A 16 -4.97 5.88 16.61
C CYS A 16 -4.92 5.65 18.12
N ARG A 17 -3.73 5.70 18.71
CA ARG A 17 -3.55 5.61 20.15
C ARG A 17 -4.22 6.76 20.89
N ALA A 18 -3.93 8.00 20.50
CA ALA A 18 -4.43 9.18 21.18
C ALA A 18 -5.97 9.32 21.08
N ALA A 19 -6.55 8.87 19.95
CA ALA A 19 -7.98 9.00 19.68
C ALA A 19 -8.78 7.70 19.95
N GLY A 20 -8.15 6.62 20.39
CA GLY A 20 -8.81 5.32 20.62
C GLY A 20 -9.34 4.67 19.33
N LEU A 21 -8.74 4.98 18.17
CA LEU A 21 -9.15 4.43 16.88
C LEU A 21 -8.53 3.06 16.65
N LYS A 22 -9.29 2.20 15.96
CA LYS A 22 -8.82 0.89 15.50
C LYS A 22 -9.17 0.75 14.02
N PRO A 23 -8.19 0.86 13.10
CA PRO A 23 -8.45 0.68 11.66
C PRO A 23 -8.90 -0.75 11.36
N ASP A 24 -9.92 -0.90 10.51
CA ASP A 24 -10.42 -2.21 10.09
C ASP A 24 -9.73 -2.71 8.82
N ALA A 25 -9.29 -1.82 7.95
CA ALA A 25 -8.51 -2.12 6.76
C ALA A 25 -7.64 -0.93 6.35
N VAL A 26 -6.62 -1.18 5.54
CA VAL A 26 -5.77 -0.16 4.91
C VAL A 26 -5.81 -0.33 3.40
N VAL A 27 -5.99 0.76 2.67
CA VAL A 27 -5.84 0.80 1.22
C VAL A 27 -4.49 1.44 0.89
N ILE A 28 -3.61 0.67 0.24
CA ILE A 28 -2.34 1.18 -0.30
C ILE A 28 -2.56 1.55 -1.76
N VAL A 29 -2.30 2.80 -2.11
CA VAL A 29 -2.41 3.29 -3.50
C VAL A 29 -1.04 3.26 -4.15
N ALA A 30 -0.92 2.50 -5.24
CA ALA A 30 0.28 2.42 -6.07
C ALA A 30 0.00 2.96 -7.49
N THR A 31 1.06 3.27 -8.23
CA THR A 31 1.01 3.56 -9.66
C THR A 31 2.16 2.88 -10.39
N VAL A 32 1.94 2.44 -11.63
CA VAL A 32 3.00 1.88 -12.48
C VAL A 32 4.16 2.88 -12.63
N LYS A 33 3.85 4.17 -12.80
CA LYS A 33 4.86 5.23 -12.91
C LYS A 33 5.76 5.32 -11.68
N ALA A 34 5.19 5.24 -10.47
CA ALA A 34 5.98 5.27 -9.25
C ALA A 34 6.90 4.05 -9.13
N LEU A 35 6.42 2.87 -9.50
CA LEU A 35 7.23 1.64 -9.50
C LEU A 35 8.34 1.71 -10.54
N LYS A 36 8.07 2.16 -11.77
CA LYS A 36 9.12 2.41 -12.78
C LYS A 36 10.18 3.40 -12.29
N TYR A 37 9.75 4.51 -11.66
CA TYR A 37 10.66 5.50 -11.10
C TYR A 37 11.56 4.88 -10.02
N ASN A 38 10.99 4.12 -9.10
CA ASN A 38 11.74 3.36 -8.09
C ASN A 38 12.65 2.30 -8.71
N GLY A 39 12.31 1.77 -9.89
CA GLY A 39 13.13 0.87 -10.70
C GLY A 39 14.24 1.55 -11.50
N GLY A 40 14.38 2.89 -11.35
CA GLY A 40 15.49 3.67 -11.96
C GLY A 40 15.16 4.35 -13.29
N VAL A 41 13.89 4.34 -13.73
CA VAL A 41 13.45 5.06 -14.94
C VAL A 41 13.39 6.57 -14.67
N LYS A 42 13.87 7.39 -15.60
CA LYS A 42 13.81 8.85 -15.50
C LYS A 42 12.37 9.35 -15.64
N LYS A 43 12.07 10.52 -15.06
CA LYS A 43 10.71 11.09 -15.01
C LYS A 43 10.08 11.31 -16.38
N ASP A 44 10.86 11.71 -17.36
CA ASP A 44 10.46 11.96 -18.75
C ASP A 44 10.21 10.67 -19.57
N GLU A 45 10.67 9.52 -19.08
CA GLU A 45 10.55 8.22 -19.74
C GLU A 45 9.46 7.31 -19.12
N LEU A 46 8.80 7.74 -18.03
CA LEU A 46 7.84 6.93 -17.27
C LEU A 46 6.59 6.50 -18.06
N ALA A 47 6.28 7.18 -19.16
CA ALA A 47 5.15 6.85 -20.02
C ALA A 47 5.40 5.61 -20.90
N ALA A 48 6.65 5.26 -21.18
CA ALA A 48 6.98 4.10 -22.00
C ALA A 48 6.79 2.80 -21.19
N PRO A 49 6.26 1.73 -21.80
CA PRO A 49 6.18 0.40 -21.17
C PRO A 49 7.56 -0.08 -20.72
N ASN A 50 7.68 -0.56 -19.47
CA ASN A 50 8.93 -1.08 -18.95
C ASN A 50 8.71 -2.02 -17.76
N LEU A 51 8.34 -3.26 -18.05
CA LEU A 51 8.10 -4.29 -17.03
C LEU A 51 9.33 -4.58 -16.17
N GLU A 52 10.53 -4.55 -16.76
CA GLU A 52 11.76 -4.82 -15.99
C GLU A 52 12.01 -3.73 -14.94
N ALA A 53 11.68 -2.49 -15.23
CA ALA A 53 11.74 -1.42 -14.23
C ALA A 53 10.65 -1.59 -13.14
N VAL A 54 9.45 -2.04 -13.51
CA VAL A 54 8.40 -2.38 -12.52
C VAL A 54 8.90 -3.48 -11.60
N LYS A 55 9.47 -4.58 -12.13
CA LYS A 55 10.06 -5.67 -11.34
C LYS A 55 11.15 -5.21 -10.38
N LYS A 56 12.00 -4.29 -10.80
CA LYS A 56 13.03 -3.70 -9.93
C LYS A 56 12.45 -2.78 -8.86
N GLY A 57 11.44 -2.00 -9.20
CA GLY A 57 10.87 -1.01 -8.28
C GLY A 57 9.79 -1.54 -7.35
N ILE A 58 9.26 -2.74 -7.61
CA ILE A 58 8.18 -3.35 -6.82
C ILE A 58 8.58 -3.59 -5.35
N VAL A 59 9.87 -3.70 -5.06
CA VAL A 59 10.40 -3.83 -3.70
C VAL A 59 10.01 -2.67 -2.79
N ASN A 60 9.74 -1.51 -3.37
CA ASN A 60 9.22 -0.37 -2.62
C ASN A 60 7.78 -0.62 -2.15
N LEU A 61 6.91 -1.13 -3.03
CA LEU A 61 5.55 -1.53 -2.67
C LEU A 61 5.57 -2.68 -1.66
N GLU A 62 6.44 -3.67 -1.86
CA GLU A 62 6.65 -4.77 -0.92
C GLU A 62 6.93 -4.25 0.49
N LYS A 63 7.86 -3.31 0.61
CA LYS A 63 8.21 -2.73 1.90
C LYS A 63 7.04 -2.01 2.57
N HIS A 64 6.20 -1.31 1.80
CA HIS A 64 4.99 -0.69 2.34
C HIS A 64 3.97 -1.73 2.80
N ILE A 65 3.78 -2.83 2.07
CA ILE A 65 2.92 -3.95 2.48
C ILE A 65 3.42 -4.54 3.79
N GLU A 66 4.71 -4.92 3.86
CA GLU A 66 5.33 -5.46 5.09
C GLU A 66 5.16 -4.54 6.29
N ASN A 67 5.36 -3.24 6.08
CA ASN A 67 5.27 -2.25 7.14
C ASN A 67 3.85 -2.15 7.72
N ILE A 68 2.82 -2.21 6.87
CA ILE A 68 1.42 -2.19 7.32
C ILE A 68 1.02 -3.53 7.95
N GLN A 69 1.49 -4.66 7.42
CA GLN A 69 1.23 -5.98 8.00
C GLN A 69 1.68 -6.08 9.46
N LYS A 70 2.76 -5.37 9.84
CA LYS A 70 3.26 -5.32 11.24
C LYS A 70 2.28 -4.69 12.22
N PHE A 71 1.29 -3.94 11.75
CA PHE A 71 0.21 -3.40 12.58
C PHE A 71 -0.98 -4.35 12.72
N GLY A 72 -0.98 -5.50 12.04
CA GLY A 72 -2.07 -6.48 12.11
C GLY A 72 -3.36 -6.06 11.40
N VAL A 73 -3.29 -5.14 10.45
CA VAL A 73 -4.45 -4.62 9.71
C VAL A 73 -4.52 -5.21 8.30
N PRO A 74 -5.68 -5.71 7.85
CA PRO A 74 -5.86 -6.21 6.49
C PRO A 74 -5.57 -5.14 5.43
N ILE A 75 -4.96 -5.56 4.31
CA ILE A 75 -4.51 -4.67 3.24
C ILE A 75 -5.24 -4.96 1.94
N VAL A 76 -5.71 -3.88 1.30
CA VAL A 76 -6.11 -3.86 -0.10
C VAL A 76 -5.13 -2.97 -0.85
N VAL A 77 -4.49 -3.48 -1.89
CA VAL A 77 -3.65 -2.67 -2.78
C VAL A 77 -4.50 -2.23 -3.96
N THR A 78 -4.52 -0.94 -4.24
CA THR A 78 -5.14 -0.40 -5.46
C THR A 78 -4.08 0.21 -6.36
N LEU A 79 -4.15 -0.15 -7.64
CA LEU A 79 -3.32 0.45 -8.67
C LEU A 79 -4.12 1.55 -9.37
N ASN A 80 -3.73 2.80 -9.14
CA ASN A 80 -4.29 3.94 -9.86
C ASN A 80 -3.71 3.97 -11.27
N SER A 81 -4.51 3.55 -12.26
CA SER A 81 -4.07 3.32 -13.63
C SER A 81 -4.02 4.58 -14.47
N PHE A 82 -3.12 4.60 -15.44
CA PHE A 82 -3.00 5.63 -16.45
C PHE A 82 -3.08 5.03 -17.86
N LEU A 83 -3.46 5.82 -18.87
CA LEU A 83 -3.58 5.38 -20.26
C LEU A 83 -2.30 4.78 -20.87
N THR A 84 -1.15 5.10 -20.28
CA THR A 84 0.15 4.64 -20.75
C THR A 84 0.61 3.33 -20.12
N ASP A 85 -0.13 2.83 -19.14
CA ASP A 85 0.22 1.60 -18.44
C ASP A 85 -0.26 0.39 -19.25
N THR A 86 0.45 -0.73 -19.18
CA THR A 86 0.15 -1.94 -19.94
C THR A 86 -0.49 -3.02 -19.11
N GLU A 87 -1.25 -3.91 -19.77
CA GLU A 87 -1.87 -5.07 -19.10
C GLU A 87 -0.82 -5.98 -18.44
N GLU A 88 0.33 -6.18 -19.10
CA GLU A 88 1.42 -6.99 -18.57
C GLU A 88 1.99 -6.42 -17.26
N GLU A 89 2.12 -5.08 -17.18
CA GLU A 89 2.54 -4.40 -15.95
C GLU A 89 1.48 -4.57 -14.84
N TYR A 90 0.19 -4.48 -15.17
CA TYR A 90 -0.90 -4.68 -14.21
C TYR A 90 -0.93 -6.10 -13.65
N GLU A 91 -0.88 -7.10 -14.52
CA GLU A 91 -0.95 -8.50 -14.11
C GLU A 91 0.24 -8.91 -13.26
N TYR A 92 1.43 -8.38 -13.56
CA TYR A 92 2.59 -8.60 -12.71
C TYR A 92 2.39 -8.04 -11.29
N ILE A 93 1.90 -6.78 -11.18
CA ILE A 93 1.67 -6.14 -9.89
C ILE A 93 0.53 -6.85 -9.13
N ARG A 94 -0.54 -7.26 -9.82
CA ARG A 94 -1.65 -8.03 -9.26
C ARG A 94 -1.15 -9.33 -8.62
N SER A 95 -0.47 -10.16 -9.40
CA SER A 95 0.08 -11.44 -8.93
C SER A 95 1.00 -11.25 -7.74
N PHE A 96 1.86 -10.25 -7.81
CA PHE A 96 2.78 -9.91 -6.71
C PHE A 96 2.06 -9.56 -5.40
N CYS A 97 0.96 -8.80 -5.46
CA CYS A 97 0.18 -8.43 -4.28
C CYS A 97 -0.60 -9.62 -3.71
N GLU A 98 -1.21 -10.42 -4.58
CA GLU A 98 -1.99 -11.60 -4.20
C GLU A 98 -1.11 -12.68 -3.53
N GLU A 99 0.10 -12.92 -4.02
CA GLU A 99 1.09 -13.80 -3.40
C GLU A 99 1.46 -13.37 -1.97
N ARG A 100 1.31 -12.10 -1.64
CA ARG A 100 1.56 -11.52 -0.30
C ARG A 100 0.30 -11.41 0.56
N GLY A 101 -0.79 -12.06 0.13
CA GLY A 101 -2.06 -12.11 0.87
C GLY A 101 -2.86 -10.81 0.85
N CYS A 102 -2.51 -9.87 -0.05
CA CYS A 102 -3.26 -8.63 -0.25
C CYS A 102 -4.38 -8.84 -1.28
N GLU A 103 -5.55 -8.24 -1.05
CA GLU A 103 -6.52 -8.05 -2.13
C GLU A 103 -5.99 -6.97 -3.07
N PHE A 104 -6.26 -7.13 -4.38
CA PHE A 104 -5.85 -6.17 -5.39
C PHE A 104 -7.05 -5.65 -6.18
N ALA A 105 -7.04 -4.36 -6.53
CA ALA A 105 -8.03 -3.74 -7.40
C ALA A 105 -7.38 -2.71 -8.33
N LEU A 106 -7.82 -2.69 -9.58
CA LEU A 106 -7.48 -1.63 -10.52
C LEU A 106 -8.43 -0.45 -10.31
N SER A 107 -7.90 0.77 -10.22
CA SER A 107 -8.68 2.00 -10.10
C SER A 107 -8.55 2.85 -11.36
N LYS A 108 -9.68 3.15 -12.00
CA LYS A 108 -9.81 4.03 -13.17
C LYS A 108 -10.66 5.28 -12.86
N VAL A 109 -10.72 5.68 -11.61
CA VAL A 109 -11.61 6.77 -11.13
C VAL A 109 -11.38 8.08 -11.89
N TRP A 110 -10.15 8.39 -12.28
CA TRP A 110 -9.83 9.60 -13.03
C TRP A 110 -10.44 9.59 -14.47
N ALA A 111 -10.62 8.41 -15.08
CA ALA A 111 -11.19 8.27 -16.41
C ALA A 111 -12.71 8.05 -16.39
N ASP A 112 -13.17 7.17 -15.49
CA ASP A 112 -14.53 6.63 -15.50
C ASP A 112 -15.36 7.15 -14.28
N GLY A 113 -14.82 8.11 -13.51
CA GLY A 113 -15.50 8.62 -12.31
C GLY A 113 -15.76 7.51 -11.29
N GLY A 114 -16.93 7.53 -10.66
CA GLY A 114 -17.31 6.56 -9.64
C GLY A 114 -17.30 5.11 -10.13
N ASP A 115 -17.68 4.86 -11.37
CA ASP A 115 -17.72 3.52 -11.95
C ASP A 115 -16.31 2.89 -12.01
N GLY A 116 -15.28 3.70 -12.27
CA GLY A 116 -13.88 3.26 -12.24
C GLY A 116 -13.36 2.85 -10.85
N GLY A 117 -14.12 3.10 -9.79
CA GLY A 117 -13.78 2.72 -8.41
C GLY A 117 -14.56 1.53 -7.85
N VAL A 118 -15.52 0.98 -8.60
CA VAL A 118 -16.41 -0.08 -8.11
C VAL A 118 -15.64 -1.37 -7.74
N GLU A 119 -14.63 -1.75 -8.52
CA GLU A 119 -13.80 -2.91 -8.19
C GLU A 119 -13.11 -2.73 -6.83
N LEU A 120 -12.49 -1.57 -6.59
CA LEU A 120 -11.86 -1.26 -5.33
C LEU A 120 -12.86 -1.28 -4.17
N ALA A 121 -14.02 -0.67 -4.34
CA ALA A 121 -15.07 -0.65 -3.32
C ALA A 121 -15.49 -2.07 -2.92
N ASN A 122 -15.75 -2.94 -3.91
CA ASN A 122 -16.11 -4.34 -3.67
C ASN A 122 -14.98 -5.12 -2.95
N LYS A 123 -13.71 -4.89 -3.30
CA LYS A 123 -12.58 -5.51 -2.62
C LYS A 123 -12.46 -5.05 -1.16
N VAL A 124 -12.69 -3.77 -0.89
CA VAL A 124 -12.69 -3.23 0.47
C VAL A 124 -13.83 -3.85 1.29
N VAL A 125 -15.07 -3.86 0.76
CA VAL A 125 -16.22 -4.47 1.45
C VAL A 125 -15.96 -5.95 1.74
N LYS A 126 -15.52 -6.72 0.74
CA LYS A 126 -15.16 -8.14 0.93
C LYS A 126 -14.09 -8.31 2.02
N THR A 127 -13.07 -7.45 2.03
CA THR A 127 -12.01 -7.51 3.05
C THR A 127 -12.59 -7.28 4.45
N LEU A 128 -13.46 -6.28 4.63
CA LEU A 128 -14.11 -5.98 5.91
C LEU A 128 -15.04 -7.10 6.39
N GLU A 129 -15.68 -7.83 5.47
CA GLU A 129 -16.57 -8.96 5.79
C GLU A 129 -15.81 -10.25 6.12
N THR A 130 -14.65 -10.49 5.49
CA THR A 130 -13.95 -11.77 5.54
C THR A 130 -12.68 -11.78 6.39
N LYS A 131 -12.09 -10.61 6.64
CA LYS A 131 -10.85 -10.47 7.42
C LYS A 131 -11.10 -9.60 8.64
N LYS A 132 -10.57 -10.03 9.78
CA LYS A 132 -10.63 -9.25 11.03
C LYS A 132 -9.33 -8.47 11.23
N SER A 133 -9.44 -7.20 11.58
CA SER A 133 -8.29 -6.41 12.01
C SER A 133 -7.84 -6.83 13.41
N GLU A 134 -6.55 -7.12 13.53
CA GLU A 134 -5.86 -7.36 14.80
C GLU A 134 -4.92 -6.20 15.13
N TYR A 135 -5.39 -4.98 14.81
CA TYR A 135 -4.61 -3.76 14.96
C TYR A 135 -3.94 -3.65 16.32
N HIS A 136 -2.64 -3.41 16.29
CA HIS A 136 -1.82 -3.08 17.45
C HIS A 136 -0.71 -2.09 17.05
N PRO A 137 -0.31 -1.18 17.96
CA PRO A 137 0.85 -0.32 17.75
C PRO A 137 2.16 -1.12 17.75
N LEU A 138 3.22 -0.59 17.14
CA LEU A 138 4.52 -1.27 17.04
C LEU A 138 5.24 -1.40 18.39
N TYR A 139 4.92 -0.56 19.35
CA TYR A 139 5.56 -0.55 20.68
C TYR A 139 4.59 -0.11 21.77
N PRO A 140 4.71 -0.60 23.00
CA PRO A 140 3.96 -0.11 24.16
C PRO A 140 4.47 1.27 24.59
N LEU A 141 3.60 2.06 25.26
CA LEU A 141 3.96 3.43 25.70
C LEU A 141 5.09 3.44 26.74
N GLU A 142 5.17 2.41 27.56
CA GLU A 142 6.13 2.25 28.64
C GLU A 142 7.52 1.87 28.15
N MET A 143 7.68 1.45 26.90
CA MET A 143 8.98 1.13 26.31
C MET A 143 9.93 2.32 26.38
N ALA A 144 11.20 2.07 26.69
CA ALA A 144 12.22 3.12 26.76
C ALA A 144 12.39 3.82 25.39
N LEU A 145 12.69 5.12 25.40
CA LEU A 145 12.78 5.93 24.18
C LEU A 145 13.76 5.36 23.15
N LYS A 146 14.93 4.88 23.60
CA LYS A 146 15.93 4.27 22.72
C LYS A 146 15.38 3.02 22.01
N ASP A 147 14.60 2.21 22.73
CA ASP A 147 14.03 0.98 22.18
C ASP A 147 12.90 1.28 21.21
N LYS A 148 12.08 2.33 21.45
CA LYS A 148 11.08 2.82 20.50
C LYS A 148 11.74 3.23 19.18
N ILE A 149 12.82 4.03 19.24
CA ILE A 149 13.58 4.44 18.06
C ILE A 149 14.13 3.21 17.33
N THR A 150 14.72 2.26 18.06
CA THR A 150 15.26 1.02 17.49
C THR A 150 14.17 0.18 16.83
N THR A 151 12.99 0.07 17.44
CA THR A 151 11.84 -0.66 16.89
C THR A 151 11.39 -0.06 15.54
N ILE A 152 11.26 1.27 15.48
CA ILE A 152 10.90 1.96 14.22
C ILE A 152 11.99 1.81 13.16
N ALA A 153 13.26 1.93 13.53
CA ALA A 153 14.37 1.86 12.58
C ALA A 153 14.60 0.45 12.00
N LYS A 154 14.19 -0.60 12.71
CA LYS A 154 14.33 -2.02 12.29
C LYS A 154 13.09 -2.59 11.62
N LYS A 155 12.06 -1.84 11.50
CA LYS A 155 10.76 -2.24 10.95
C LYS A 155 10.75 -2.61 9.45
#